data_d2dea48abfe1507255c84567586a6563
#
_entry.id   d2dea48abfe1507255c84567586a6563
#
_cell.length_a   1.000
_cell.length_b   1.000
_cell.length_c   1.000
_cell.angle_alpha   90.00
_cell.angle_beta   90.00
_cell.angle_gamma   90.00
#
_symmetry.space_group_name_H-M   'P 1'
#
loop_
_entity.id
_entity.type
_entity.pdbx_description
1 polymer ?
#
loop_
_entity_poly.entity_id
_entity_poly.type
_entity_poly.pdbx_seq_one_letter_code
_entity_poly.pdbx_strand_id
1 'polypeptide(L)'
;MKLFISKLYIWFDKGIKPRIISFENNKVNVITGSSSTGKSNIYAIIDYCLLSGRPNIVFPIINENARWYGLEFCVGDKFFAIARKKPTVDVVPPELFLQHEPFPELFYPTSYNSHVNDARRELDKAFGYKSHKELFYRSSFVFNALTENIITSPYDFLNYKFYGIDMFDEKESRCKFVESVLTPDVEQITKIIEELKELQKKKKDYDRYKKSLGKQADGFYELLVQLVNMCINANLLTESIKDCPDEDQIQALKQILEENTVPKAEKDKYDEVFKALQEKHSRISLQLTNIYRAKKAQEEYAESLGLIEDSLKPVEVLNEKINLQGSNMWTSHVVNSLKGSLEKISSNKQQIEALPFVSEQVVQSLEAQLKSIEENMEMITKQKGSLYQQVNSIKLIGFLESKIVELEQLWQKKHKEESKNVEVFSEEDDQRISVLEQMKDAITQKQLTTIPKLNECIQHIFDGFQYMEHYEHCYTKYEMKQERLMLNNGKSILNYDVIGSQSNYMFLHLCFFFGMHRYFFENLSIRHIGQFLFIDQPSIPYYAGSENVK
;
A
#
# COMPACT_ATOMS: atom_id res chain seq x y z
N MET A 1 17.68 22.38 -2.70
CA MET A 1 18.25 21.73 -1.49
C MET A 1 19.58 21.12 -1.88
N LYS A 2 20.58 21.19 -1.01
CA LYS A 2 21.88 20.57 -1.31
C LYS A 2 22.00 19.30 -0.46
N LEU A 3 21.94 18.13 -1.07
CA LEU A 3 22.42 16.90 -0.46
C LEU A 3 23.87 16.69 -0.92
N PHE A 4 24.76 16.65 0.03
CA PHE A 4 26.18 16.43 -0.22
C PHE A 4 26.69 15.27 0.67
N ILE A 5 27.22 14.25 0.03
CA ILE A 5 27.86 13.11 0.69
C ILE A 5 29.34 13.43 0.84
N SER A 6 29.87 13.46 2.07
CA SER A 6 31.27 13.81 2.34
C SER A 6 32.16 12.59 2.49
N LYS A 7 31.73 11.59 3.27
CA LYS A 7 32.55 10.42 3.50
C LYS A 7 31.71 9.16 3.66
N LEU A 8 32.22 8.05 3.13
CA LEU A 8 31.72 6.71 3.34
C LEU A 8 32.72 5.94 4.20
N TYR A 9 32.24 5.26 5.23
CA TYR A 9 33.04 4.46 6.16
C TYR A 9 32.67 2.98 6.08
N ILE A 10 33.70 2.13 6.12
CA ILE A 10 33.55 0.69 6.30
C ILE A 10 34.42 0.31 7.47
N TRP A 11 33.81 -0.05 8.60
CA TRP A 11 34.53 -0.54 9.78
C TRP A 11 34.61 -2.06 9.75
N PHE A 12 35.79 -2.55 10.06
CA PHE A 12 36.11 -3.94 10.26
C PHE A 12 36.05 -4.32 11.74
N ASP A 13 36.82 -5.31 12.19
CA ASP A 13 36.92 -5.62 13.61
C ASP A 13 37.58 -4.47 14.39
N LYS A 14 37.22 -4.37 15.68
CA LYS A 14 37.75 -3.32 16.55
C LYS A 14 39.28 -3.35 16.58
N GLY A 15 39.91 -2.21 16.36
CA GLY A 15 41.36 -2.06 16.27
C GLY A 15 41.91 -2.08 14.83
N ILE A 16 41.11 -2.43 13.85
CA ILE A 16 41.46 -2.31 12.43
C ILE A 16 41.02 -0.93 11.94
N LYS A 17 41.92 -0.23 11.23
CA LYS A 17 41.61 1.09 10.66
C LYS A 17 40.46 0.96 9.65
N PRO A 18 39.41 1.80 9.76
CA PRO A 18 38.33 1.77 8.80
C PRO A 18 38.78 2.18 7.41
N ARG A 19 38.15 1.63 6.39
CA ARG A 19 38.27 2.16 5.02
C ARG A 19 37.36 3.38 4.92
N ILE A 20 37.96 4.51 4.52
CA ILE A 20 37.26 5.77 4.35
C ILE A 20 37.35 6.17 2.87
N ILE A 21 36.21 6.48 2.26
CA ILE A 21 36.13 7.04 0.92
C ILE A 21 35.59 8.46 1.09
N SER A 22 36.40 9.44 0.71
CA SER A 22 36.02 10.86 0.75
C SER A 22 35.54 11.32 -0.60
N PHE A 23 34.49 12.15 -0.60
CA PHE A 23 33.93 12.77 -1.79
C PHE A 23 34.11 14.28 -1.73
N GLU A 24 34.48 14.87 -2.85
CA GLU A 24 34.62 16.31 -3.00
C GLU A 24 33.32 16.92 -3.49
N ASN A 25 32.89 17.99 -2.81
CA ASN A 25 31.66 18.70 -3.18
C ASN A 25 31.83 19.50 -4.47
N ASN A 26 30.76 19.61 -5.26
CA ASN A 26 30.72 20.32 -6.55
C ASN A 26 31.78 19.84 -7.56
N LYS A 27 32.20 18.60 -7.48
CA LYS A 27 33.17 17.99 -8.39
C LYS A 27 32.69 16.62 -8.87
N VAL A 28 33.25 16.19 -9.99
CA VAL A 28 33.11 14.81 -10.45
C VAL A 28 34.08 13.95 -9.64
N ASN A 29 33.54 13.01 -8.88
CA ASN A 29 34.32 12.04 -8.11
C ASN A 29 34.40 10.75 -8.93
N VAL A 30 35.59 10.38 -9.36
CA VAL A 30 35.80 9.18 -10.19
C VAL A 30 36.39 8.06 -9.37
N ILE A 31 35.69 6.92 -9.31
CA ILE A 31 36.15 5.72 -8.63
C ILE A 31 36.56 4.69 -9.67
N THR A 32 37.86 4.41 -9.73
CA THR A 32 38.46 3.47 -10.68
C THR A 32 38.97 2.21 -9.97
N GLY A 33 39.15 1.14 -10.71
CA GLY A 33 39.70 -0.11 -10.24
C GLY A 33 39.34 -1.26 -11.16
N SER A 34 40.03 -2.39 -11.01
CA SER A 34 39.76 -3.62 -11.77
C SER A 34 38.34 -4.17 -11.51
N SER A 35 37.88 -5.09 -12.34
CA SER A 35 36.61 -5.78 -12.13
C SER A 35 36.61 -6.50 -10.78
N SER A 36 35.43 -6.66 -10.18
CA SER A 36 35.21 -7.36 -8.90
C SER A 36 35.87 -6.73 -7.67
N THR A 37 36.29 -5.45 -7.72
CA THR A 37 36.87 -4.72 -6.58
C THR A 37 35.82 -4.06 -5.68
N GLY A 38 34.53 -4.24 -5.96
CA GLY A 38 33.42 -3.73 -5.14
C GLY A 38 32.99 -2.30 -5.45
N LYS A 39 33.34 -1.73 -6.62
CA LYS A 39 32.95 -0.36 -7.01
C LYS A 39 31.43 -0.15 -6.97
N SER A 40 30.65 -1.02 -7.59
CA SER A 40 29.16 -0.93 -7.59
C SER A 40 28.56 -1.07 -6.19
N ASN A 41 29.24 -1.75 -5.27
CA ASN A 41 28.81 -1.85 -3.88
C ASN A 41 28.94 -0.54 -3.08
N ILE A 42 29.75 0.40 -3.54
CA ILE A 42 29.85 1.72 -2.88
C ILE A 42 28.48 2.39 -2.84
N TYR A 43 27.76 2.36 -3.95
CA TYR A 43 26.41 2.93 -4.01
C TYR A 43 25.42 2.12 -3.15
N ALA A 44 25.51 0.79 -3.17
CA ALA A 44 24.67 -0.06 -2.32
C ALA A 44 24.90 0.21 -0.82
N ILE A 45 26.14 0.49 -0.41
CA ILE A 45 26.46 0.87 0.98
C ILE A 45 25.94 2.27 1.30
N ILE A 46 26.07 3.24 0.38
CA ILE A 46 25.50 4.58 0.52
C ILE A 46 23.97 4.47 0.69
N ASP A 47 23.30 3.71 -0.17
CA ASP A 47 21.85 3.49 -0.07
C ASP A 47 21.45 2.83 1.24
N TYR A 48 22.24 1.86 1.71
CA TYR A 48 22.04 1.23 3.01
C TYR A 48 22.15 2.23 4.16
N CYS A 49 23.18 3.07 4.15
CA CYS A 49 23.36 4.12 5.16
C CYS A 49 22.29 5.22 5.08
N LEU A 50 21.71 5.44 3.92
CA LEU A 50 20.53 6.28 3.72
C LEU A 50 19.22 5.54 4.05
N LEU A 51 19.28 4.56 4.95
CA LEU A 51 18.20 3.84 5.60
C LEU A 51 17.38 2.93 4.68
N SER A 52 18.02 2.29 3.69
CA SER A 52 17.40 1.20 2.94
C SER A 52 16.97 0.05 3.86
N GLY A 53 15.79 -0.47 3.59
CA GLY A 53 15.28 -1.69 4.22
C GLY A 53 15.70 -2.96 3.46
N ARG A 54 16.16 -2.82 2.21
CA ARG A 54 16.64 -3.91 1.35
C ARG A 54 18.08 -3.60 0.92
N PRO A 55 19.09 -4.07 1.66
CA PRO A 55 20.47 -3.83 1.30
C PRO A 55 20.85 -4.65 0.06
N ASN A 56 21.30 -3.96 -1.00
CA ASN A 56 21.82 -4.59 -2.22
C ASN A 56 23.35 -4.83 -2.13
N ILE A 57 23.89 -5.00 -0.93
CA ILE A 57 25.31 -5.22 -0.68
C ILE A 57 25.64 -6.67 -0.98
N VAL A 58 26.69 -6.93 -1.78
CA VAL A 58 27.12 -8.29 -2.14
C VAL A 58 27.64 -9.03 -0.91
N PHE A 59 26.99 -10.13 -0.57
CA PHE A 59 27.13 -10.80 0.70
C PHE A 59 28.48 -11.49 0.89
N PRO A 60 28.99 -12.41 0.04
CA PRO A 60 30.11 -13.23 0.50
C PRO A 60 31.40 -12.44 0.67
N ILE A 61 31.67 -11.42 -0.11
CA ILE A 61 33.00 -10.79 -0.17
C ILE A 61 33.09 -9.56 0.73
N ILE A 62 32.13 -8.62 0.62
CA ILE A 62 32.22 -7.33 1.32
C ILE A 62 31.64 -7.44 2.71
N ASN A 63 30.46 -8.04 2.81
CA ASN A 63 29.70 -8.05 4.06
C ASN A 63 30.28 -9.02 5.11
N GLU A 64 31.05 -10.04 4.71
CA GLU A 64 31.72 -10.94 5.65
C GLU A 64 32.76 -10.22 6.50
N ASN A 65 33.55 -9.37 5.87
CA ASN A 65 34.66 -8.67 6.51
C ASN A 65 34.25 -7.39 7.22
N ALA A 66 33.16 -6.74 6.77
CA ALA A 66 32.64 -5.54 7.42
C ALA A 66 31.92 -5.86 8.74
N ARG A 67 31.89 -4.89 9.65
CA ARG A 67 31.09 -4.91 10.89
C ARG A 67 30.06 -3.81 10.88
N TRP A 68 30.44 -2.64 10.41
CA TRP A 68 29.58 -1.46 10.31
C TRP A 68 29.83 -0.72 8.99
N TYR A 69 28.79 -0.05 8.53
CA TYR A 69 28.84 0.88 7.42
C TYR A 69 28.41 2.25 7.92
N GLY A 70 29.06 3.31 7.46
CA GLY A 70 28.70 4.67 7.87
C GLY A 70 28.78 5.66 6.74
N LEU A 71 28.03 6.74 6.89
CA LEU A 71 27.91 7.80 5.92
C LEU A 71 27.88 9.16 6.63
N GLU A 72 28.72 10.07 6.19
CA GLU A 72 28.65 11.48 6.54
C GLU A 72 28.08 12.26 5.37
N PHE A 73 27.06 13.05 5.62
CA PHE A 73 26.40 13.84 4.60
C PHE A 73 25.69 15.07 5.17
N CYS A 74 25.44 16.06 4.33
CA CYS A 74 24.66 17.25 4.66
C CYS A 74 23.34 17.26 3.87
N VAL A 75 22.27 17.70 4.51
CA VAL A 75 20.99 17.99 3.86
C VAL A 75 20.60 19.43 4.18
N GLY A 76 20.78 20.34 3.22
CA GLY A 76 20.74 21.77 3.47
C GLY A 76 21.86 22.17 4.43
N ASP A 77 21.49 22.79 5.55
CA ASP A 77 22.43 23.21 6.58
C ASP A 77 22.62 22.17 7.71
N LYS A 78 21.94 21.03 7.62
CA LYS A 78 22.01 19.97 8.64
C LYS A 78 23.04 18.93 8.26
N PHE A 79 23.92 18.63 9.20
CA PHE A 79 24.89 17.56 9.09
C PHE A 79 24.35 16.26 9.69
N PHE A 80 24.63 15.14 9.05
CA PHE A 80 24.28 13.81 9.50
C PHE A 80 25.48 12.88 9.37
N ALA A 81 25.76 12.14 10.45
CA ALA A 81 26.68 11.02 10.45
C ALA A 81 25.94 9.77 10.97
N ILE A 82 25.70 8.83 10.07
CA ILE A 82 24.95 7.61 10.34
C ILE A 82 25.90 6.42 10.30
N ALA A 83 25.85 5.55 11.30
CA ALA A 83 26.50 4.25 11.23
C ALA A 83 25.48 3.13 11.49
N ARG A 84 25.47 2.14 10.60
CA ARG A 84 24.60 0.96 10.67
C ARG A 84 25.44 -0.30 10.74
N LYS A 85 25.03 -1.23 11.59
CA LYS A 85 25.62 -2.57 11.63
C LYS A 85 25.36 -3.28 10.31
N LYS A 86 26.30 -4.13 9.89
CA LYS A 86 26.14 -4.89 8.65
C LYS A 86 24.84 -5.70 8.66
N PRO A 87 24.11 -5.77 7.56
CA PRO A 87 22.95 -6.66 7.44
C PRO A 87 23.40 -8.12 7.39
N THR A 88 22.50 -9.03 7.75
CA THR A 88 22.64 -10.46 7.47
C THR A 88 21.73 -10.85 6.30
N VAL A 89 21.79 -12.11 5.85
CA VAL A 89 20.93 -12.58 4.75
C VAL A 89 19.45 -12.42 5.10
N ASP A 90 19.11 -12.67 6.37
CA ASP A 90 17.71 -12.71 6.83
C ASP A 90 17.27 -11.47 7.60
N VAL A 91 18.21 -10.65 8.09
CA VAL A 91 17.91 -9.57 9.03
C VAL A 91 18.65 -8.29 8.67
N VAL A 92 17.89 -7.23 8.53
CA VAL A 92 18.38 -5.85 8.44
C VAL A 92 18.20 -5.19 9.81
N PRO A 93 19.31 -4.90 10.55
CA PRO A 93 19.19 -4.30 11.89
C PRO A 93 18.43 -2.97 11.85
N PRO A 94 17.41 -2.81 12.69
CA PRO A 94 16.64 -1.58 12.75
C PRO A 94 17.30 -0.49 13.61
N GLU A 95 18.26 -0.85 14.47
CA GLU A 95 18.99 0.07 15.29
C GLU A 95 20.20 0.64 14.53
N LEU A 96 20.52 1.90 14.81
CA LEU A 96 21.64 2.61 14.22
C LEU A 96 22.26 3.60 15.18
N PHE A 97 23.44 4.10 14.82
CA PHE A 97 24.06 5.25 15.47
C PHE A 97 23.86 6.48 14.57
N LEU A 98 23.35 7.57 15.14
CA LEU A 98 23.11 8.83 14.46
C LEU A 98 23.68 9.98 15.28
N GLN A 99 24.43 10.88 14.64
CA GLN A 99 24.86 12.15 15.21
C GLN A 99 24.85 13.27 14.17
N HIS A 100 24.93 14.52 14.65
CA HIS A 100 24.90 15.71 13.78
C HIS A 100 26.26 16.39 13.64
N GLU A 101 27.30 15.68 13.96
CA GLU A 101 28.69 16.10 13.85
C GLU A 101 29.50 15.02 13.11
N PRO A 102 30.62 15.35 12.45
CA PRO A 102 31.49 14.37 11.83
C PRO A 102 31.96 13.30 12.82
N PHE A 103 32.19 12.08 12.32
CA PHE A 103 32.80 11.06 13.17
C PHE A 103 34.21 11.48 13.59
N PRO A 104 34.58 11.33 14.88
CA PRO A 104 35.95 11.52 15.32
C PRO A 104 36.92 10.62 14.52
N GLU A 105 38.17 11.03 14.39
CA GLU A 105 39.16 10.33 13.56
C GLU A 105 39.34 8.85 13.88
N LEU A 106 39.24 8.49 15.18
CA LEU A 106 39.36 7.12 15.66
C LEU A 106 38.02 6.50 16.09
N PHE A 107 36.91 7.03 15.57
CA PHE A 107 35.59 6.56 15.94
C PHE A 107 35.37 5.10 15.47
N TYR A 108 34.83 4.29 16.38
CA TYR A 108 34.32 2.95 16.10
C TYR A 108 32.94 2.81 16.73
N PRO A 109 31.92 2.45 15.95
CA PRO A 109 30.56 2.30 16.49
C PRO A 109 30.49 1.11 17.45
N THR A 110 30.11 1.37 18.71
CA THR A 110 29.99 0.34 19.75
C THR A 110 28.56 0.19 20.29
N SER A 111 27.73 1.18 20.05
CA SER A 111 26.36 1.24 20.56
C SER A 111 25.41 1.86 19.54
N TYR A 112 24.15 1.69 19.78
CA TYR A 112 23.06 2.33 19.04
C TYR A 112 22.48 3.47 19.88
N ASN A 113 22.05 4.55 19.25
CA ASN A 113 21.37 5.66 19.91
C ASN A 113 20.08 6.07 19.21
N SER A 114 19.73 5.42 18.09
CA SER A 114 18.55 5.73 17.31
C SER A 114 17.98 4.48 16.63
N HIS A 115 16.76 4.60 16.15
CA HIS A 115 16.07 3.57 15.38
C HIS A 115 15.81 4.06 13.94
N VAL A 116 15.83 3.15 12.96
CA VAL A 116 15.62 3.47 11.53
C VAL A 116 14.37 4.32 11.29
N ASN A 117 13.27 4.05 12.01
CA ASN A 117 12.03 4.80 11.82
C ASN A 117 12.13 6.26 12.31
N ASP A 118 12.86 6.50 13.40
CA ASP A 118 13.05 7.85 13.94
C ASP A 118 14.01 8.64 13.07
N ALA A 119 15.11 8.01 12.64
CA ALA A 119 16.05 8.59 11.71
C ALA A 119 15.40 8.90 10.35
N ARG A 120 14.50 8.03 9.84
CA ARG A 120 13.71 8.31 8.62
C ARG A 120 12.84 9.55 8.78
N ARG A 121 12.12 9.67 9.88
CA ARG A 121 11.29 10.86 10.15
C ARG A 121 12.13 12.14 10.21
N GLU A 122 13.33 12.04 10.76
CA GLU A 122 14.25 13.17 10.82
C GLU A 122 14.78 13.55 9.44
N LEU A 123 15.17 12.57 8.64
CA LEU A 123 15.59 12.78 7.25
C LEU A 123 14.44 13.30 6.39
N ASP A 124 13.23 12.75 6.51
CA ASP A 124 12.06 13.29 5.79
C ASP A 124 11.88 14.78 6.08
N LYS A 125 11.97 15.19 7.36
CA LYS A 125 11.90 16.62 7.73
C LYS A 125 13.06 17.43 7.15
N ALA A 126 14.27 16.87 7.15
CA ALA A 126 15.44 17.56 6.59
C ALA A 126 15.34 17.72 5.07
N PHE A 127 14.82 16.74 4.38
CA PHE A 127 14.54 16.79 2.94
C PHE A 127 13.28 17.59 2.59
N GLY A 128 12.51 18.06 3.59
CA GLY A 128 11.28 18.83 3.38
C GLY A 128 10.04 17.97 3.13
N TYR A 129 10.14 16.66 3.25
CA TYR A 129 8.99 15.77 3.24
C TYR A 129 8.30 15.81 4.61
N LYS A 130 7.14 16.43 4.68
CA LYS A 130 6.34 16.48 5.91
C LYS A 130 5.33 15.36 5.89
N SER A 131 5.60 14.29 6.65
CA SER A 131 4.60 13.29 7.07
C SER A 131 3.68 12.73 5.99
N HIS A 132 4.19 12.45 4.79
CA HIS A 132 3.39 11.83 3.74
C HIS A 132 3.48 10.32 3.81
N LYS A 133 2.33 9.65 3.84
CA LYS A 133 2.27 8.19 3.82
C LYS A 133 2.81 7.58 2.52
N GLU A 134 2.81 8.35 1.43
CA GLU A 134 3.14 7.87 0.08
C GLU A 134 4.46 8.43 -0.47
N LEU A 135 4.90 9.62 -0.03
CA LEU A 135 6.14 10.25 -0.49
C LEU A 135 7.10 10.45 0.69
N PHE A 136 8.29 9.94 0.56
CA PHE A 136 9.37 10.06 1.54
C PHE A 136 10.69 10.28 0.81
N TYR A 137 11.71 10.80 1.49
CA TYR A 137 12.97 11.22 0.86
C TYR A 137 13.62 10.14 -0.01
N ARG A 138 13.50 8.86 0.38
CA ARG A 138 14.08 7.76 -0.41
C ARG A 138 13.43 7.59 -1.78
N SER A 139 12.16 7.95 -1.93
CA SER A 139 11.46 7.86 -3.21
C SER A 139 12.15 8.71 -4.28
N SER A 140 12.77 9.84 -3.90
CA SER A 140 13.48 10.73 -4.83
C SER A 140 14.81 10.16 -5.33
N PHE A 141 15.39 9.16 -4.66
CA PHE A 141 16.71 8.62 -5.04
C PHE A 141 16.71 7.84 -6.35
N VAL A 142 15.54 7.47 -6.89
CA VAL A 142 15.45 6.93 -8.26
C VAL A 142 16.02 7.89 -9.31
N PHE A 143 16.05 9.19 -9.03
CA PHE A 143 16.63 10.21 -9.89
C PHE A 143 18.13 10.46 -9.64
N ASN A 144 18.69 9.85 -8.60
CA ASN A 144 20.07 10.11 -8.16
C ASN A 144 21.04 8.97 -8.51
N ALA A 145 20.56 7.90 -9.14
CA ALA A 145 21.43 6.78 -9.51
C ALA A 145 21.06 6.18 -10.85
N LEU A 146 22.05 6.16 -11.72
CA LEU A 146 22.06 5.43 -12.97
C LEU A 146 22.91 4.17 -12.77
N THR A 147 22.22 3.08 -12.41
CA THR A 147 22.87 1.82 -12.08
C THR A 147 23.20 1.01 -13.32
N GLU A 148 24.14 0.05 -13.19
CA GLU A 148 24.58 -0.85 -14.27
C GLU A 148 23.41 -1.52 -15.00
N ASN A 149 22.38 -1.94 -14.26
CA ASN A 149 21.22 -2.63 -14.83
C ASN A 149 20.32 -1.72 -15.68
N ILE A 150 20.39 -0.40 -15.47
CA ILE A 150 19.56 0.58 -16.14
C ILE A 150 20.31 1.26 -17.29
N ILE A 151 21.58 1.56 -17.12
CA ILE A 151 22.37 2.42 -18.02
C ILE A 151 22.35 1.97 -19.49
N THR A 152 22.16 0.68 -19.75
CA THR A 152 22.07 0.11 -21.11
C THR A 152 20.72 -0.54 -21.39
N SER A 153 19.72 -0.36 -20.50
CA SER A 153 18.41 -0.96 -20.63
C SER A 153 17.61 -0.30 -21.75
N PRO A 154 17.03 -1.07 -22.67
CA PRO A 154 16.08 -0.54 -23.65
C PRO A 154 14.67 -0.38 -23.12
N TYR A 155 14.40 -0.72 -21.85
CA TYR A 155 13.03 -0.80 -21.30
C TYR A 155 12.80 0.10 -20.10
N ASP A 156 13.79 0.20 -19.20
CA ASP A 156 13.65 0.88 -17.91
C ASP A 156 14.54 2.11 -17.82
N PHE A 157 13.98 3.26 -17.47
CA PHE A 157 14.73 4.49 -17.22
C PHE A 157 15.03 4.71 -15.75
N LEU A 158 14.14 4.28 -14.85
CA LEU A 158 14.26 4.50 -13.43
C LEU A 158 14.21 3.16 -12.68
N ASN A 159 15.12 2.96 -11.73
CA ASN A 159 15.25 1.70 -11.00
C ASN A 159 14.42 1.70 -9.71
N TYR A 160 13.10 1.63 -9.83
CA TYR A 160 12.21 1.59 -8.67
C TYR A 160 12.44 0.38 -7.77
N LYS A 161 12.72 -0.79 -8.37
CA LYS A 161 12.95 -2.04 -7.63
C LYS A 161 14.19 -1.99 -6.74
N PHE A 162 15.24 -1.30 -7.17
CA PHE A 162 16.46 -1.14 -6.39
C PHE A 162 16.18 -0.45 -5.05
N TYR A 163 15.29 0.54 -5.05
CA TYR A 163 14.97 1.32 -3.85
C TYR A 163 13.91 0.68 -2.95
N GLY A 164 13.40 -0.51 -3.33
CA GLY A 164 12.37 -1.22 -2.56
C GLY A 164 11.06 -0.44 -2.47
N ILE A 165 10.72 0.27 -3.52
CA ILE A 165 9.48 1.06 -3.60
C ILE A 165 8.40 0.17 -4.23
N ASP A 166 7.91 -0.79 -3.46
CA ASP A 166 6.91 -1.77 -3.92
C ASP A 166 5.54 -1.13 -4.25
N MET A 167 5.27 0.08 -3.70
CA MET A 167 4.04 0.82 -3.99
C MET A 167 3.94 1.33 -5.44
N PHE A 168 5.01 1.20 -6.22
CA PHE A 168 5.04 1.62 -7.63
C PHE A 168 5.04 0.44 -8.62
N ASP A 169 4.48 -0.69 -8.24
CA ASP A 169 4.31 -1.82 -9.17
C ASP A 169 3.37 -1.46 -10.33
N GLU A 170 2.39 -0.59 -10.09
CA GLU A 170 1.51 -0.09 -11.14
C GLU A 170 2.12 1.11 -11.87
N LYS A 171 2.13 1.06 -13.20
CA LYS A 171 2.66 2.12 -14.07
C LYS A 171 2.01 3.48 -13.80
N GLU A 172 0.72 3.51 -13.49
CA GLU A 172 -0.01 4.74 -13.19
C GLU A 172 0.50 5.40 -11.90
N SER A 173 0.81 4.62 -10.88
CA SER A 173 1.38 5.12 -9.62
C SER A 173 2.78 5.68 -9.82
N ARG A 174 3.60 5.05 -10.69
CA ARG A 174 4.93 5.57 -11.06
C ARG A 174 4.83 6.89 -11.79
N CYS A 175 3.95 7.00 -12.79
CA CYS A 175 3.73 8.25 -13.51
C CYS A 175 3.30 9.38 -12.57
N LYS A 176 2.35 9.14 -11.67
CA LYS A 176 1.91 10.12 -10.66
C LYS A 176 3.05 10.54 -9.73
N PHE A 177 3.90 9.61 -9.35
CA PHE A 177 5.08 9.90 -8.54
C PHE A 177 6.06 10.81 -9.28
N VAL A 178 6.47 10.44 -10.51
CA VAL A 178 7.38 11.26 -11.32
C VAL A 178 6.79 12.66 -11.54
N GLU A 179 5.51 12.75 -11.84
CA GLU A 179 4.76 13.99 -11.99
C GLU A 179 4.80 14.85 -10.72
N SER A 180 4.58 14.25 -9.56
CA SER A 180 4.63 14.94 -8.27
C SER A 180 6.02 15.49 -7.95
N VAL A 181 7.07 14.77 -8.32
CA VAL A 181 8.46 15.19 -8.11
C VAL A 181 8.86 16.31 -9.06
N LEU A 182 8.45 16.25 -10.31
CA LEU A 182 8.77 17.28 -11.32
C LEU A 182 8.04 18.60 -11.09
N THR A 183 6.98 18.59 -10.29
CA THR A 183 6.18 19.80 -10.05
C THR A 183 6.83 20.70 -9.00
N PRO A 184 6.95 22.00 -9.26
CA PRO A 184 7.58 22.95 -8.35
C PRO A 184 6.94 23.05 -6.97
N ASP A 185 5.64 22.76 -6.84
CA ASP A 185 4.81 22.96 -5.64
C ASP A 185 4.41 21.62 -4.97
N VAL A 186 5.33 20.62 -4.98
CA VAL A 186 5.07 19.26 -4.43
C VAL A 186 4.49 19.31 -2.99
N GLU A 187 5.03 20.18 -2.14
CA GLU A 187 4.58 20.32 -0.76
C GLU A 187 3.13 20.83 -0.68
N GLN A 188 2.76 21.72 -1.59
CA GLN A 188 1.43 22.30 -1.64
C GLN A 188 0.42 21.31 -2.23
N ILE A 189 0.79 20.61 -3.30
CA ILE A 189 -0.05 19.56 -3.92
C ILE A 189 -0.35 18.47 -2.91
N THR A 190 0.65 18.03 -2.16
CA THR A 190 0.48 16.92 -1.22
C THR A 190 -0.47 17.30 -0.10
N LYS A 191 -0.36 18.52 0.44
CA LYS A 191 -1.32 19.04 1.43
C LYS A 191 -2.74 19.10 0.87
N ILE A 192 -2.88 19.57 -0.38
CA ILE A 192 -4.19 19.65 -1.06
C ILE A 192 -4.78 18.25 -1.22
N ILE A 193 -3.99 17.26 -1.63
CA ILE A 193 -4.46 15.88 -1.82
C ILE A 193 -4.86 15.24 -0.49
N GLU A 194 -4.10 15.49 0.59
CA GLU A 194 -4.46 14.97 1.93
C GLU A 194 -5.75 15.57 2.43
N GLU A 195 -5.85 16.90 2.39
CA GLU A 195 -7.05 17.61 2.82
C GLU A 195 -8.28 17.18 1.99
N LEU A 196 -8.12 17.00 0.66
CA LEU A 196 -9.17 16.46 -0.20
C LEU A 196 -9.59 15.05 0.21
N LYS A 197 -8.64 14.16 0.49
CA LYS A 197 -8.94 12.79 0.93
C LYS A 197 -9.69 12.77 2.26
N GLU A 198 -9.30 13.62 3.20
CA GLU A 198 -9.98 13.73 4.50
C GLU A 198 -11.41 14.24 4.35
N LEU A 199 -11.60 15.32 3.59
CA LEU A 199 -12.92 15.88 3.34
C LEU A 199 -13.82 14.95 2.54
N GLN A 200 -13.30 14.27 1.52
CA GLN A 200 -14.03 13.26 0.74
C GLN A 200 -14.42 12.05 1.59
N LYS A 201 -13.55 11.64 2.51
CA LYS A 201 -13.86 10.58 3.47
C LYS A 201 -14.97 11.05 4.43
N LYS A 202 -14.84 12.25 5.00
CA LYS A 202 -15.87 12.86 5.86
C LYS A 202 -17.22 12.94 5.14
N LYS A 203 -17.24 13.40 3.87
CA LYS A 203 -18.45 13.44 3.02
C LYS A 203 -19.06 12.05 2.86
N LYS A 204 -18.23 11.05 2.51
CA LYS A 204 -18.68 9.66 2.30
C LYS A 204 -19.24 9.04 3.58
N ASP A 205 -18.62 9.31 4.72
CA ASP A 205 -19.06 8.79 6.01
C ASP A 205 -20.36 9.49 6.46
N TYR A 206 -20.47 10.80 6.23
CA TYR A 206 -21.70 11.57 6.46
C TYR A 206 -22.84 11.15 5.55
N ASP A 207 -22.59 10.91 4.26
CA ASP A 207 -23.59 10.44 3.31
C ASP A 207 -24.10 9.03 3.68
N ARG A 208 -23.20 8.16 4.14
CA ARG A 208 -23.58 6.82 4.66
C ARG A 208 -24.44 6.94 5.90
N TYR A 209 -24.05 7.82 6.82
CA TYR A 209 -24.82 8.10 8.03
C TYR A 209 -26.21 8.63 7.70
N LYS A 210 -26.32 9.64 6.83
CA LYS A 210 -27.58 10.21 6.37
C LYS A 210 -28.48 9.16 5.69
N LYS A 211 -27.89 8.30 4.87
CA LYS A 211 -28.60 7.20 4.20
C LYS A 211 -29.05 6.11 5.19
N SER A 212 -28.27 5.84 6.24
CA SER A 212 -28.65 4.87 7.28
C SER A 212 -29.80 5.42 8.15
N LEU A 213 -29.75 6.69 8.50
CA LEU A 213 -30.82 7.37 9.22
C LEU A 213 -32.14 7.35 8.42
N GLY A 214 -32.11 7.68 7.14
CA GLY A 214 -33.28 7.64 6.26
C GLY A 214 -33.89 6.23 6.23
N LYS A 215 -33.12 5.19 5.95
CA LYS A 215 -33.60 3.81 5.88
C LYS A 215 -34.17 3.29 7.21
N GLN A 216 -33.58 3.71 8.33
CA GLN A 216 -34.06 3.28 9.65
C GLN A 216 -35.32 4.04 10.07
N ALA A 217 -35.39 5.33 9.75
CA ALA A 217 -36.60 6.12 9.96
C ALA A 217 -37.76 5.57 9.12
N ASP A 218 -37.54 5.31 7.82
CA ASP A 218 -38.59 4.78 6.94
C ASP A 218 -39.09 3.43 7.43
N GLY A 219 -38.21 2.50 7.80
CA GLY A 219 -38.59 1.19 8.32
C GLY A 219 -39.31 1.24 9.66
N PHE A 220 -38.92 2.16 10.54
CA PHE A 220 -39.60 2.38 11.81
C PHE A 220 -41.01 2.94 11.60
N TYR A 221 -41.15 4.00 10.81
CA TYR A 221 -42.45 4.63 10.54
C TYR A 221 -43.40 3.70 9.79
N GLU A 222 -42.88 2.93 8.81
CA GLU A 222 -43.69 1.97 8.08
C GLU A 222 -44.28 0.90 9.02
N LEU A 223 -43.47 0.35 9.92
CA LEU A 223 -43.91 -0.66 10.90
C LEU A 223 -44.87 -0.04 11.93
N LEU A 224 -44.58 1.15 12.45
CA LEU A 224 -45.45 1.83 13.41
C LEU A 224 -46.85 2.11 12.83
N VAL A 225 -46.90 2.69 11.63
CA VAL A 225 -48.18 2.99 10.93
C VAL A 225 -48.94 1.70 10.64
N GLN A 226 -48.26 0.62 10.24
CA GLN A 226 -48.87 -0.67 9.99
C GLN A 226 -49.52 -1.24 11.27
N LEU A 227 -48.80 -1.21 12.39
CA LEU A 227 -49.30 -1.76 13.67
C LEU A 227 -50.45 -0.92 14.22
N VAL A 228 -50.34 0.41 14.18
CA VAL A 228 -51.42 1.32 14.65
C VAL A 228 -52.69 1.12 13.81
N ASN A 229 -52.58 1.05 12.47
CA ASN A 229 -53.73 0.79 11.60
C ASN A 229 -54.35 -0.57 11.83
N MET A 230 -53.54 -1.61 12.09
CA MET A 230 -54.08 -2.94 12.43
C MET A 230 -54.87 -2.93 13.75
N CYS A 231 -54.40 -2.22 14.77
CA CYS A 231 -55.10 -2.10 16.06
C CYS A 231 -56.37 -1.25 15.93
N ILE A 232 -56.40 -0.22 15.12
CA ILE A 232 -57.60 0.58 14.83
C ILE A 232 -58.66 -0.27 14.10
N ASN A 233 -58.23 -1.02 13.06
CA ASN A 233 -59.12 -1.92 12.31
C ASN A 233 -59.69 -3.06 13.17
N ALA A 234 -59.00 -3.44 14.25
CA ALA A 234 -59.46 -4.41 15.23
C ALA A 234 -60.28 -3.79 16.36
N ASN A 235 -60.60 -2.51 16.33
CA ASN A 235 -61.25 -1.75 17.37
C ASN A 235 -60.53 -1.77 18.75
N LEU A 236 -59.22 -1.93 18.74
CA LEU A 236 -58.34 -1.91 19.92
C LEU A 236 -57.81 -0.51 20.21
N LEU A 237 -57.74 0.37 19.20
CA LEU A 237 -57.32 1.76 19.30
C LEU A 237 -58.33 2.67 18.60
N THR A 238 -58.37 3.93 19.02
CA THR A 238 -59.13 4.98 18.37
C THR A 238 -58.30 5.67 17.32
N GLU A 239 -58.93 6.25 16.28
CA GLU A 239 -58.21 6.97 15.21
C GLU A 239 -57.41 8.18 15.71
N SER A 240 -57.78 8.77 16.84
CA SER A 240 -57.07 9.91 17.45
C SER A 240 -55.63 9.60 17.83
N ILE A 241 -55.25 8.33 17.95
CA ILE A 241 -53.86 7.93 18.26
C ILE A 241 -52.87 8.28 17.13
N LYS A 242 -53.35 8.40 15.88
CA LYS A 242 -52.50 8.75 14.72
C LYS A 242 -51.90 10.15 14.81
N ASP A 243 -52.56 11.03 15.54
CA ASP A 243 -52.13 12.42 15.71
C ASP A 243 -51.25 12.62 16.95
N CYS A 244 -50.99 11.53 17.70
CA CYS A 244 -50.13 11.56 18.88
C CYS A 244 -48.65 11.37 18.52
N PRO A 245 -47.72 11.84 19.37
CA PRO A 245 -46.28 11.54 19.23
C PRO A 245 -45.99 10.05 19.12
N ASP A 246 -44.89 9.70 18.44
CA ASP A 246 -44.45 8.29 18.23
C ASP A 246 -44.37 7.51 19.54
N GLU A 247 -43.89 8.15 20.61
CA GLU A 247 -43.78 7.55 21.95
C GLU A 247 -45.14 7.15 22.53
N ASP A 248 -46.15 8.01 22.39
CA ASP A 248 -47.51 7.76 22.86
C ASP A 248 -48.16 6.65 22.06
N GLN A 249 -47.89 6.58 20.74
CA GLN A 249 -48.38 5.50 19.89
C GLN A 249 -47.76 4.15 20.30
N ILE A 250 -46.47 4.10 20.59
CA ILE A 250 -45.77 2.91 21.06
C ILE A 250 -46.32 2.49 22.43
N GLN A 251 -46.55 3.44 23.34
CA GLN A 251 -47.10 3.18 24.67
C GLN A 251 -48.50 2.61 24.62
N ALA A 252 -49.36 3.15 23.73
CA ALA A 252 -50.70 2.64 23.49
C ALA A 252 -50.70 1.20 22.97
N LEU A 253 -49.77 0.87 22.05
CA LEU A 253 -49.58 -0.52 21.58
C LEU A 253 -49.16 -1.46 22.71
N LYS A 254 -48.29 -1.01 23.63
CA LYS A 254 -47.87 -1.79 24.79
C LYS A 254 -49.01 -2.03 25.79
N GLN A 255 -49.81 -1.02 26.04
CA GLN A 255 -50.94 -1.10 26.95
C GLN A 255 -51.96 -2.15 26.48
N ILE A 256 -52.21 -2.24 25.15
CA ILE A 256 -53.07 -3.31 24.60
C ILE A 256 -52.53 -4.71 24.95
N LEU A 257 -51.21 -4.89 24.94
CA LEU A 257 -50.59 -6.16 25.32
C LEU A 257 -50.76 -6.45 26.82
N GLU A 258 -50.62 -5.44 27.69
CA GLU A 258 -50.71 -5.60 29.13
C GLU A 258 -52.17 -5.90 29.58
N GLU A 259 -53.15 -5.25 28.98
CA GLU A 259 -54.55 -5.42 29.30
C GLU A 259 -55.13 -6.76 28.86
N ASN A 260 -54.49 -7.41 27.86
CA ASN A 260 -54.97 -8.67 27.27
C ASN A 260 -54.08 -9.87 27.59
N THR A 261 -53.24 -9.83 28.64
CA THR A 261 -52.32 -10.89 28.97
C THR A 261 -52.96 -12.07 29.69
N VAL A 262 -52.67 -13.28 29.22
CA VAL A 262 -52.89 -14.59 29.88
C VAL A 262 -52.04 -14.73 31.17
N PRO A 263 -52.38 -15.54 32.16
CA PRO A 263 -51.69 -15.62 33.45
C PRO A 263 -50.18 -15.81 33.33
N LYS A 264 -49.44 -14.97 34.01
CA LYS A 264 -47.98 -14.76 33.92
C LYS A 264 -47.16 -16.07 34.08
N ALA A 265 -47.62 -17.03 34.86
CA ALA A 265 -46.89 -18.25 35.22
C ALA A 265 -46.71 -19.27 34.07
N GLU A 266 -47.61 -19.34 33.10
CA GLU A 266 -47.48 -20.23 31.94
C GLU A 266 -46.67 -19.57 30.82
N LYS A 267 -46.75 -18.26 30.70
CA LYS A 267 -46.00 -17.43 29.72
C LYS A 267 -44.50 -17.49 29.99
N ASP A 268 -44.09 -17.30 31.24
CA ASP A 268 -42.68 -17.27 31.64
C ASP A 268 -41.95 -18.58 31.30
N LYS A 269 -42.62 -19.70 31.43
CA LYS A 269 -42.02 -21.03 31.14
C LYS A 269 -41.75 -21.26 29.65
N TYR A 270 -42.66 -20.81 28.77
CA TYR A 270 -42.46 -20.90 27.31
C TYR A 270 -41.46 -19.86 26.82
N ASP A 271 -41.42 -18.69 27.45
CA ASP A 271 -40.48 -17.61 27.08
C ASP A 271 -39.04 -17.95 27.46
N GLU A 272 -38.82 -18.59 28.63
CA GLU A 272 -37.48 -19.09 29.00
C GLU A 272 -36.98 -20.16 28.05
N VAL A 273 -37.85 -21.14 27.71
CA VAL A 273 -37.48 -22.23 26.78
C VAL A 273 -37.20 -21.67 25.37
N PHE A 274 -38.03 -20.75 24.89
CA PHE A 274 -37.85 -20.12 23.58
C PHE A 274 -36.56 -19.30 23.53
N LYS A 275 -36.27 -18.52 24.57
CA LYS A 275 -35.02 -17.75 24.69
C LYS A 275 -33.79 -18.65 24.72
N ALA A 276 -33.84 -19.74 25.45
CA ALA A 276 -32.74 -20.72 25.48
C ALA A 276 -32.50 -21.39 24.12
N LEU A 277 -33.55 -21.65 23.35
CA LEU A 277 -33.45 -22.16 21.98
C LEU A 277 -32.87 -21.12 21.03
N GLN A 278 -33.27 -19.85 21.16
CA GLN A 278 -32.78 -18.75 20.38
C GLN A 278 -31.27 -18.50 20.61
N GLU A 279 -30.81 -18.60 21.85
CA GLU A 279 -29.39 -18.49 22.19
C GLU A 279 -28.58 -19.66 21.59
N LYS A 280 -29.13 -20.90 21.64
CA LYS A 280 -28.50 -22.06 21.01
C LYS A 280 -28.44 -21.93 19.50
N HIS A 281 -29.52 -21.49 18.85
CA HIS A 281 -29.59 -21.23 17.42
C HIS A 281 -28.51 -20.21 16.98
N SER A 282 -28.42 -19.08 17.67
CA SER A 282 -27.43 -18.05 17.39
C SER A 282 -26.00 -18.55 17.53
N ARG A 283 -25.72 -19.39 18.52
CA ARG A 283 -24.39 -19.97 18.74
C ARG A 283 -23.99 -20.92 17.61
N ILE A 284 -24.89 -21.85 17.23
CA ILE A 284 -24.59 -22.81 16.14
C ILE A 284 -24.48 -22.11 14.80
N SER A 285 -25.35 -21.15 14.51
CA SER A 285 -25.28 -20.34 13.29
C SER A 285 -23.98 -19.59 13.17
N LEU A 286 -23.46 -19.00 14.26
CA LEU A 286 -22.17 -18.35 14.30
C LEU A 286 -21.02 -19.33 14.06
N GLN A 287 -21.09 -20.54 14.65
CA GLN A 287 -20.07 -21.57 14.43
C GLN A 287 -20.01 -21.99 12.96
N LEU A 288 -21.15 -22.25 12.33
CA LEU A 288 -21.24 -22.59 10.92
C LEU A 288 -20.66 -21.47 10.04
N THR A 289 -21.05 -20.22 10.31
CA THR A 289 -20.54 -19.06 9.57
C THR A 289 -19.00 -18.96 9.65
N ASN A 290 -18.44 -19.21 10.83
CA ASN A 290 -16.98 -19.18 11.01
C ASN A 290 -16.28 -20.33 10.28
N ILE A 291 -16.88 -21.52 10.28
CA ILE A 291 -16.37 -22.69 9.54
C ILE A 291 -16.35 -22.39 8.04
N TYR A 292 -17.45 -21.88 7.48
CA TYR A 292 -17.52 -21.55 6.06
C TYR A 292 -16.54 -20.43 5.64
N ARG A 293 -16.38 -19.41 6.50
CA ARG A 293 -15.36 -18.35 6.26
C ARG A 293 -13.95 -18.90 6.27
N ALA A 294 -13.63 -19.78 7.22
CA ALA A 294 -12.31 -20.39 7.29
C ALA A 294 -12.03 -21.30 6.09
N LYS A 295 -13.03 -22.10 5.66
CA LYS A 295 -12.93 -22.95 4.46
C LYS A 295 -12.66 -22.12 3.22
N LYS A 296 -13.42 -21.04 3.03
CA LYS A 296 -13.23 -20.14 1.89
C LYS A 296 -11.85 -19.48 1.89
N ALA A 297 -11.37 -19.03 3.04
CA ALA A 297 -10.03 -18.46 3.15
C ALA A 297 -8.92 -19.47 2.83
N GLN A 298 -9.09 -20.74 3.21
CA GLN A 298 -8.15 -21.81 2.86
C GLN A 298 -8.14 -22.07 1.35
N GLU A 299 -9.31 -22.12 0.71
CA GLU A 299 -9.46 -22.32 -0.72
C GLU A 299 -8.82 -21.16 -1.51
N GLU A 300 -9.11 -19.90 -1.14
CA GLU A 300 -8.52 -18.70 -1.75
C GLU A 300 -6.99 -18.67 -1.61
N TYR A 301 -6.46 -19.11 -0.47
CA TYR A 301 -5.02 -19.19 -0.25
C TYR A 301 -4.37 -20.31 -1.09
N ALA A 302 -4.99 -21.48 -1.18
CA ALA A 302 -4.50 -22.58 -2.02
C ALA A 302 -4.52 -22.19 -3.51
N GLU A 303 -5.55 -21.45 -3.95
CA GLU A 303 -5.63 -20.92 -5.32
C GLU A 303 -4.51 -19.91 -5.60
N SER A 304 -4.23 -19.01 -4.66
CA SER A 304 -3.14 -18.04 -4.79
C SER A 304 -1.77 -18.72 -4.92
N LEU A 305 -1.52 -19.78 -4.14
CA LEU A 305 -0.31 -20.59 -4.27
C LEU A 305 -0.25 -21.31 -5.62
N GLY A 306 -1.39 -21.76 -6.15
CA GLY A 306 -1.49 -22.35 -7.49
C GLY A 306 -1.09 -21.36 -8.60
N LEU A 307 -1.52 -20.12 -8.51
CA LEU A 307 -1.14 -19.06 -9.47
C LEU A 307 0.37 -18.77 -9.42
N ILE A 308 0.96 -18.76 -8.22
CA ILE A 308 2.41 -18.58 -8.07
C ILE A 308 3.16 -19.78 -8.63
N GLU A 309 2.71 -21.01 -8.35
CA GLU A 309 3.26 -22.25 -8.91
C GLU A 309 3.24 -22.24 -10.44
N ASP A 310 2.11 -21.86 -11.05
CA ASP A 310 1.96 -21.76 -12.49
C ASP A 310 2.89 -20.71 -13.13
N SER A 311 3.11 -19.61 -12.44
CA SER A 311 4.04 -18.55 -12.88
C SER A 311 5.50 -19.02 -12.92
N LEU A 312 5.84 -20.03 -12.11
CA LEU A 312 7.19 -20.58 -12.01
C LEU A 312 7.42 -21.83 -12.88
N LYS A 313 6.37 -22.43 -13.47
CA LYS A 313 6.50 -23.59 -14.39
C LYS A 313 7.53 -23.43 -15.51
N PRO A 314 7.70 -22.23 -16.13
CA PRO A 314 8.75 -22.05 -17.14
C PRO A 314 10.18 -22.38 -16.66
N VAL A 315 10.41 -22.38 -15.33
CA VAL A 315 11.71 -22.74 -14.74
C VAL A 315 12.07 -24.20 -14.99
N GLU A 316 11.10 -25.10 -15.09
CA GLU A 316 11.33 -26.52 -15.40
C GLU A 316 11.88 -26.67 -16.81
N VAL A 317 11.29 -25.98 -17.78
CA VAL A 317 11.74 -25.97 -19.19
C VAL A 317 13.13 -25.33 -19.32
N LEU A 318 13.41 -24.29 -18.53
CA LEU A 318 14.74 -23.67 -18.49
C LEU A 318 15.77 -24.61 -17.90
N ASN A 319 15.43 -25.36 -16.85
CA ASN A 319 16.31 -26.34 -16.25
C ASN A 319 16.67 -27.48 -17.21
N GLU A 320 15.70 -28.01 -17.96
CA GLU A 320 15.96 -29.03 -18.98
C GLU A 320 16.89 -28.51 -20.09
N LYS A 321 16.67 -27.27 -20.56
CA LYS A 321 17.53 -26.66 -21.59
C LYS A 321 18.95 -26.40 -21.10
N ILE A 322 19.11 -25.97 -19.84
CA ILE A 322 20.42 -25.76 -19.23
C ILE A 322 21.20 -27.06 -19.09
N ASN A 323 20.53 -28.16 -18.73
CA ASN A 323 21.15 -29.49 -18.66
C ASN A 323 21.58 -30.06 -20.01
N LEU A 324 20.90 -29.62 -21.10
CA LEU A 324 21.19 -30.09 -22.47
C LEU A 324 22.28 -29.28 -23.19
N GLN A 325 22.52 -28.03 -22.83
CA GLN A 325 23.37 -27.11 -23.61
C GLN A 325 24.63 -26.62 -22.88
N GLY A 326 24.90 -27.05 -21.65
CA GLY A 326 26.07 -26.63 -20.88
C GLY A 326 26.05 -25.15 -20.55
N SER A 327 25.60 -24.78 -19.37
CA SER A 327 25.42 -23.39 -18.98
C SER A 327 26.53 -22.84 -18.09
N ASN A 328 26.61 -21.51 -18.03
CA ASN A 328 27.43 -20.79 -17.08
C ASN A 328 26.96 -21.07 -15.64
N MET A 329 27.91 -21.24 -14.72
CA MET A 329 27.70 -21.61 -13.31
C MET A 329 26.63 -20.72 -12.61
N TRP A 330 26.55 -19.46 -13.02
CA TRP A 330 25.59 -18.47 -12.45
C TRP A 330 24.14 -18.75 -12.85
N THR A 331 23.89 -19.06 -14.13
CA THR A 331 22.53 -19.39 -14.64
C THR A 331 22.00 -20.68 -14.02
N SER A 332 22.86 -21.68 -13.84
CA SER A 332 22.52 -22.92 -13.14
C SER A 332 22.16 -22.67 -11.68
N HIS A 333 22.85 -21.75 -10.99
CA HIS A 333 22.55 -21.42 -9.61
C HIS A 333 21.18 -20.73 -9.47
N VAL A 334 20.88 -19.77 -10.35
CA VAL A 334 19.58 -19.05 -10.35
C VAL A 334 18.42 -20.02 -10.63
N VAL A 335 18.56 -20.87 -11.65
CA VAL A 335 17.50 -21.84 -12.00
C VAL A 335 17.30 -22.87 -10.88
N ASN A 336 18.38 -23.35 -10.24
CA ASN A 336 18.27 -24.26 -9.10
C ASN A 336 17.60 -23.58 -7.88
N SER A 337 17.89 -22.30 -7.63
CA SER A 337 17.23 -21.53 -6.56
C SER A 337 15.74 -21.36 -6.83
N LEU A 338 15.36 -21.04 -8.06
CA LEU A 338 13.96 -20.92 -8.47
C LEU A 338 13.24 -22.26 -8.43
N LYS A 339 13.90 -23.36 -8.83
CA LYS A 339 13.37 -24.72 -8.69
C LYS A 339 13.13 -25.08 -7.22
N GLY A 340 14.08 -24.78 -6.34
CA GLY A 340 13.91 -24.98 -4.89
C GLY A 340 12.73 -24.15 -4.31
N SER A 341 12.46 -22.98 -4.88
CA SER A 341 11.30 -22.17 -4.53
C SER A 341 9.99 -22.79 -5.03
N LEU A 342 9.97 -23.31 -6.25
CA LEU A 342 8.84 -24.03 -6.84
C LEU A 342 8.48 -25.26 -5.99
N GLU A 343 9.48 -26.08 -5.64
CA GLU A 343 9.30 -27.27 -4.80
C GLU A 343 8.72 -26.92 -3.41
N LYS A 344 9.17 -25.82 -2.80
CA LYS A 344 8.62 -25.32 -1.53
C LYS A 344 7.17 -24.85 -1.67
N ILE A 345 6.83 -24.14 -2.73
CA ILE A 345 5.48 -23.65 -2.99
C ILE A 345 4.52 -24.82 -3.22
N SER A 346 4.94 -25.80 -4.05
CA SER A 346 4.17 -27.01 -4.31
C SER A 346 3.95 -27.83 -3.04
N SER A 347 5.02 -27.99 -2.21
CA SER A 347 4.92 -28.65 -0.90
C SER A 347 3.98 -27.91 0.06
N ASN A 348 4.07 -26.59 0.14
CA ASN A 348 3.20 -25.79 0.99
C ASN A 348 1.73 -25.88 0.54
N LYS A 349 1.48 -25.84 -0.78
CA LYS A 349 0.14 -26.03 -1.34
C LYS A 349 -0.44 -27.38 -0.96
N GLN A 350 0.32 -28.47 -1.16
CA GLN A 350 -0.09 -29.82 -0.75
C GLN A 350 -0.34 -29.92 0.74
N GLN A 351 0.47 -29.27 1.58
CA GLN A 351 0.25 -29.24 3.02
C GLN A 351 -1.04 -28.52 3.40
N ILE A 352 -1.37 -27.41 2.73
CA ILE A 352 -2.60 -26.66 2.97
C ILE A 352 -3.82 -27.43 2.49
N GLU A 353 -3.75 -28.05 1.32
CA GLU A 353 -4.81 -28.91 0.79
C GLU A 353 -5.05 -30.16 1.66
N ALA A 354 -3.97 -30.67 2.28
CA ALA A 354 -4.02 -31.82 3.19
C ALA A 354 -4.39 -31.46 4.62
N LEU A 355 -4.46 -30.17 4.99
CA LEU A 355 -4.90 -29.77 6.32
C LEU A 355 -6.33 -30.28 6.56
N PRO A 356 -6.56 -31.08 7.61
CA PRO A 356 -7.89 -31.58 7.90
C PRO A 356 -8.78 -30.41 8.28
N PHE A 357 -9.63 -30.02 7.35
CA PHE A 357 -10.72 -29.11 7.66
C PHE A 357 -11.74 -29.83 8.52
N VAL A 358 -12.55 -29.06 9.27
CA VAL A 358 -13.63 -29.62 10.06
C VAL A 358 -14.38 -30.65 9.20
N SER A 359 -14.45 -31.90 9.65
CA SER A 359 -15.02 -32.98 8.85
C SER A 359 -16.44 -32.62 8.40
N GLU A 360 -16.77 -32.98 7.18
CA GLU A 360 -18.11 -32.74 6.62
C GLU A 360 -19.23 -33.28 7.51
N GLN A 361 -18.94 -34.35 8.25
CA GLN A 361 -19.83 -34.92 9.29
C GLN A 361 -20.12 -33.94 10.44
N VAL A 362 -19.15 -33.10 10.84
CA VAL A 362 -19.36 -32.08 11.90
C VAL A 362 -20.24 -30.95 11.36
N VAL A 363 -20.03 -30.52 10.12
CA VAL A 363 -20.87 -29.50 9.46
C VAL A 363 -22.30 -30.01 9.34
N GLN A 364 -22.51 -31.21 8.81
CA GLN A 364 -23.83 -31.86 8.69
C GLN A 364 -24.49 -32.04 10.06
N SER A 365 -23.72 -32.39 11.09
CA SER A 365 -24.25 -32.50 12.46
C SER A 365 -24.72 -31.16 13.02
N LEU A 366 -23.98 -30.09 12.77
CA LEU A 366 -24.36 -28.74 13.20
C LEU A 366 -25.58 -28.22 12.42
N GLU A 367 -25.66 -28.48 11.12
CA GLU A 367 -26.83 -28.16 10.30
C GLU A 367 -28.09 -28.95 10.77
N ALA A 368 -27.94 -30.23 11.06
CA ALA A 368 -29.03 -31.04 11.60
C ALA A 368 -29.49 -30.53 12.97
N GLN A 369 -28.57 -30.12 13.85
CA GLN A 369 -28.91 -29.49 15.13
C GLN A 369 -29.64 -28.16 14.94
N LEU A 370 -29.19 -27.30 13.99
CA LEU A 370 -29.84 -26.05 13.70
C LEU A 370 -31.30 -26.28 13.25
N LYS A 371 -31.49 -27.20 12.31
CA LYS A 371 -32.82 -27.58 11.82
C LYS A 371 -33.72 -28.13 12.93
N SER A 372 -33.20 -28.99 13.79
CA SER A 372 -33.96 -29.51 14.94
C SER A 372 -34.36 -28.40 15.93
N ILE A 373 -33.50 -27.39 16.13
CA ILE A 373 -33.83 -26.22 16.97
C ILE A 373 -34.92 -25.40 16.31
N GLU A 374 -34.85 -25.15 14.99
CA GLU A 374 -35.88 -24.46 14.24
C GLU A 374 -37.24 -25.16 14.32
N GLU A 375 -37.28 -26.48 14.14
CA GLU A 375 -38.50 -27.29 14.28
C GLU A 375 -39.08 -27.21 15.70
N ASN A 376 -38.23 -27.23 16.73
CA ASN A 376 -38.66 -27.06 18.12
C ASN A 376 -39.20 -25.65 18.40
N MET A 377 -38.56 -24.61 17.85
CA MET A 377 -39.05 -23.23 17.96
C MET A 377 -40.39 -23.06 17.24
N GLU A 378 -40.60 -23.72 16.10
CA GLU A 378 -41.86 -23.71 15.37
C GLU A 378 -42.97 -24.46 16.16
N MET A 379 -42.64 -25.61 16.78
CA MET A 379 -43.59 -26.35 17.62
C MET A 379 -44.02 -25.53 18.85
N ILE A 380 -43.07 -24.87 19.54
CA ILE A 380 -43.40 -24.01 20.68
C ILE A 380 -44.27 -22.85 20.24
N THR A 381 -43.99 -22.26 19.08
CA THR A 381 -44.79 -21.19 18.49
C THR A 381 -46.21 -21.65 18.14
N LYS A 382 -46.36 -22.88 17.62
CA LYS A 382 -47.65 -23.50 17.34
C LYS A 382 -48.43 -23.85 18.64
N GLN A 383 -47.75 -24.37 19.67
CA GLN A 383 -48.34 -24.65 20.98
C GLN A 383 -48.78 -23.35 21.69
N LYS A 384 -47.96 -22.30 21.61
CA LYS A 384 -48.32 -20.95 22.05
C LYS A 384 -49.60 -20.47 21.31
N GLY A 385 -49.66 -20.67 19.98
CA GLY A 385 -50.83 -20.35 19.16
C GLY A 385 -52.09 -21.15 19.49
N SER A 386 -51.98 -22.42 19.88
CA SER A 386 -53.15 -23.25 20.22
C SER A 386 -53.78 -22.89 21.57
N LEU A 387 -52.98 -22.43 22.54
CA LEU A 387 -53.50 -21.90 23.83
C LEU A 387 -54.27 -20.59 23.64
N TYR A 388 -54.03 -19.89 22.53
CA TYR A 388 -54.67 -18.62 22.19
C TYR A 388 -55.89 -18.75 21.24
N GLN A 389 -56.29 -19.94 20.82
CA GLN A 389 -57.36 -20.16 19.85
C GLN A 389 -58.78 -19.87 20.34
N GLN A 390 -58.97 -19.44 21.58
CA GLN A 390 -60.34 -19.23 22.10
C GLN A 390 -60.93 -17.80 21.84
N VAL A 391 -60.15 -16.84 21.33
CA VAL A 391 -60.66 -15.50 20.99
C VAL A 391 -59.99 -14.96 19.71
N ASN A 392 -60.75 -14.45 18.76
CA ASN A 392 -60.25 -13.91 17.48
C ASN A 392 -59.26 -12.73 17.62
N SER A 393 -59.24 -12.03 18.75
CA SER A 393 -58.29 -10.97 19.10
C SER A 393 -56.88 -11.50 19.46
N ILE A 394 -56.74 -12.74 19.83
CA ILE A 394 -55.49 -13.33 20.37
C ILE A 394 -54.44 -13.55 19.30
N LYS A 395 -54.82 -13.90 18.06
CA LYS A 395 -53.86 -13.96 16.94
C LYS A 395 -53.19 -12.61 16.65
N LEU A 396 -53.99 -11.53 16.76
CA LEU A 396 -53.49 -10.18 16.62
C LEU A 396 -52.54 -9.80 17.76
N ILE A 397 -52.88 -10.17 19.00
CA ILE A 397 -52.07 -9.90 20.19
C ILE A 397 -50.73 -10.62 20.13
N GLY A 398 -50.67 -11.89 19.71
CA GLY A 398 -49.41 -12.63 19.51
C GLY A 398 -48.54 -12.05 18.39
N PHE A 399 -49.16 -11.58 17.32
CA PHE A 399 -48.48 -10.85 16.26
C PHE A 399 -47.92 -9.49 16.75
N LEU A 400 -48.75 -8.74 17.47
CA LEU A 400 -48.33 -7.47 18.07
C LEU A 400 -47.18 -7.63 19.06
N GLU A 401 -47.22 -8.67 19.92
CA GLU A 401 -46.14 -8.96 20.86
C GLU A 401 -44.80 -9.17 20.14
N SER A 402 -44.79 -9.96 19.05
CA SER A 402 -43.60 -10.17 18.24
C SER A 402 -43.11 -8.88 17.55
N LYS A 403 -44.03 -8.08 17.03
CA LYS A 403 -43.72 -6.92 16.26
C LYS A 403 -43.40 -5.65 17.08
N ILE A 404 -43.92 -5.56 18.29
CA ILE A 404 -43.55 -4.49 19.23
C ILE A 404 -42.10 -4.64 19.68
N VAL A 405 -41.60 -5.86 19.87
CA VAL A 405 -40.17 -6.08 20.14
C VAL A 405 -39.29 -5.60 18.95
N GLU A 406 -39.73 -5.89 17.73
CA GLU A 406 -39.04 -5.38 16.52
C GLU A 406 -39.10 -3.86 16.43
N LEU A 407 -40.26 -3.24 16.72
CA LEU A 407 -40.46 -1.80 16.75
C LEU A 407 -39.55 -1.13 17.79
N GLU A 408 -39.46 -1.70 18.99
CA GLU A 408 -38.56 -1.22 20.04
C GLU A 408 -37.09 -1.30 19.65
N GLN A 409 -36.69 -2.37 18.98
CA GLN A 409 -35.33 -2.50 18.47
C GLN A 409 -35.02 -1.45 17.39
N LEU A 410 -35.99 -1.17 16.51
CA LEU A 410 -35.87 -0.12 15.51
C LEU A 410 -35.83 1.28 16.15
N TRP A 411 -36.66 1.50 17.18
CA TRP A 411 -36.67 2.73 17.97
C TRP A 411 -35.34 2.96 18.68
N GLN A 412 -34.81 1.94 19.36
CA GLN A 412 -33.51 2.03 20.02
C GLN A 412 -32.35 2.23 19.01
N LYS A 413 -32.43 1.57 17.85
CA LYS A 413 -31.45 1.77 16.78
C LYS A 413 -31.51 3.19 16.22
N LYS A 414 -32.71 3.74 15.97
CA LYS A 414 -32.90 5.12 15.51
C LYS A 414 -32.24 6.11 16.49
N HIS A 415 -32.53 6.01 17.79
CA HIS A 415 -31.95 6.90 18.81
C HIS A 415 -30.45 6.69 19.01
N LYS A 416 -29.96 5.45 18.90
CA LYS A 416 -28.54 5.15 18.98
C LYS A 416 -27.76 5.67 17.76
N GLU A 417 -28.36 5.70 16.60
CA GLU A 417 -27.76 6.31 15.40
C GLU A 417 -27.81 7.84 15.50
N GLU A 418 -28.90 8.42 15.97
CA GLU A 418 -29.03 9.87 16.22
C GLU A 418 -28.02 10.37 17.26
N SER A 419 -27.63 9.55 18.21
CA SER A 419 -26.63 9.86 19.25
C SER A 419 -25.18 9.65 18.82
N LYS A 420 -24.93 9.11 17.63
CA LYS A 420 -23.57 9.00 17.09
C LYS A 420 -23.05 10.39 16.75
N ASN A 421 -21.93 10.74 17.41
CA ASN A 421 -21.15 11.94 17.05
C ASN A 421 -20.47 11.72 15.70
N VAL A 422 -21.21 11.83 14.61
CA VAL A 422 -20.65 11.90 13.26
C VAL A 422 -20.37 13.37 12.96
N GLU A 423 -19.14 13.69 12.60
CA GLU A 423 -18.81 15.04 12.17
C GLU A 423 -19.72 15.45 11.01
N VAL A 424 -20.47 16.51 11.22
CA VAL A 424 -21.40 17.06 10.22
C VAL A 424 -20.58 17.56 9.03
N PHE A 425 -20.92 17.08 7.85
CA PHE A 425 -20.38 17.64 6.61
C PHE A 425 -21.18 18.89 6.25
N SER A 426 -20.50 20.04 6.24
CA SER A 426 -21.11 21.34 6.02
C SER A 426 -21.02 21.79 4.56
N GLU A 427 -21.78 22.81 4.20
CA GLU A 427 -21.64 23.49 2.90
C GLU A 427 -20.25 24.14 2.75
N GLU A 428 -19.63 24.54 3.86
CA GLU A 428 -18.26 25.06 3.87
C GLU A 428 -17.25 23.97 3.49
N ASP A 429 -17.45 22.72 3.95
CA ASP A 429 -16.63 21.58 3.55
C ASP A 429 -16.73 21.30 2.04
N ASP A 430 -17.94 21.43 1.46
CA ASP A 430 -18.16 21.21 0.01
C ASP A 430 -17.54 22.35 -0.82
N GLN A 431 -17.67 23.60 -0.37
CA GLN A 431 -16.96 24.73 -0.97
C GLN A 431 -15.45 24.55 -0.87
N ARG A 432 -14.95 24.06 0.26
CA ARG A 432 -13.52 23.79 0.46
C ARG A 432 -13.01 22.73 -0.51
N ILE A 433 -13.76 21.64 -0.72
CA ILE A 433 -13.45 20.61 -1.74
C ILE A 433 -13.32 21.27 -3.11
N SER A 434 -14.30 22.09 -3.52
CA SER A 434 -14.29 22.76 -4.81
C SER A 434 -13.06 23.68 -4.99
N VAL A 435 -12.69 24.44 -3.97
CA VAL A 435 -11.49 25.29 -3.99
C VAL A 435 -10.22 24.46 -4.10
N LEU A 436 -10.12 23.36 -3.35
CA LEU A 436 -8.96 22.47 -3.40
C LEU A 436 -8.84 21.76 -4.75
N GLU A 437 -9.95 21.36 -5.37
CA GLU A 437 -9.98 20.79 -6.72
C GLU A 437 -9.51 21.81 -7.76
N GLN A 438 -9.96 23.05 -7.69
CA GLN A 438 -9.48 24.14 -8.55
C GLN A 438 -7.99 24.41 -8.37
N MET A 439 -7.50 24.41 -7.13
CA MET A 439 -6.08 24.55 -6.83
C MET A 439 -5.28 23.39 -7.42
N LYS A 440 -5.76 22.17 -7.25
CA LYS A 440 -5.17 20.97 -7.84
C LYS A 440 -5.10 21.08 -9.36
N ASP A 441 -6.19 21.50 -10.01
CA ASP A 441 -6.25 21.68 -11.45
C ASP A 441 -5.29 22.78 -11.94
N ALA A 442 -5.20 23.91 -11.22
CA ALA A 442 -4.26 24.98 -11.53
C ALA A 442 -2.80 24.51 -11.45
N ILE A 443 -2.48 23.67 -10.46
CA ILE A 443 -1.14 23.08 -10.34
C ILE A 443 -0.91 22.06 -11.46
N THR A 444 -1.90 21.25 -11.80
CA THR A 444 -1.83 20.30 -12.93
C THR A 444 -1.60 21.04 -14.25
N GLN A 445 -2.23 22.20 -14.47
CA GLN A 445 -1.96 23.05 -15.64
C GLN A 445 -0.53 23.59 -15.65
N LYS A 446 0.02 23.97 -14.50
CA LYS A 446 1.46 24.32 -14.41
C LYS A 446 2.34 23.12 -14.76
N GLN A 447 1.95 21.91 -14.39
CA GLN A 447 2.68 20.69 -14.76
C GLN A 447 2.75 20.50 -16.28
N LEU A 448 1.74 20.91 -17.03
CA LEU A 448 1.76 20.88 -18.49
C LEU A 448 2.90 21.72 -19.09
N THR A 449 3.36 22.74 -18.39
CA THR A 449 4.53 23.56 -18.80
C THR A 449 5.87 22.95 -18.33
N THR A 450 5.82 22.04 -17.36
CA THR A 450 6.98 21.40 -16.77
C THR A 450 7.68 20.46 -17.75
N ILE A 451 6.91 19.60 -18.42
CA ILE A 451 7.45 18.62 -19.37
C ILE A 451 8.15 19.29 -20.58
N PRO A 452 7.60 20.33 -21.21
CA PRO A 452 8.33 21.07 -22.22
C PRO A 452 9.70 21.58 -21.75
N LYS A 453 9.76 22.22 -20.58
CA LYS A 453 11.04 22.71 -20.01
C LYS A 453 12.02 21.58 -19.70
N LEU A 454 11.53 20.46 -19.17
CA LEU A 454 12.36 19.28 -18.96
C LEU A 454 12.92 18.77 -20.28
N ASN A 455 12.09 18.70 -21.33
CA ASN A 455 12.52 18.29 -22.67
C ASN A 455 13.56 19.25 -23.26
N GLU A 456 13.43 20.54 -23.04
CA GLU A 456 14.47 21.54 -23.43
C GLU A 456 15.80 21.27 -22.72
N CYS A 457 15.77 20.95 -21.41
CA CYS A 457 16.97 20.59 -20.67
C CYS A 457 17.59 19.29 -21.19
N ILE A 458 16.78 18.26 -21.48
CA ILE A 458 17.26 17.00 -22.03
C ILE A 458 17.85 17.21 -23.44
N GLN A 459 17.14 17.96 -24.29
CA GLN A 459 17.60 18.27 -25.65
C GLN A 459 18.95 19.00 -25.65
N HIS A 460 19.12 19.98 -24.77
CA HIS A 460 20.38 20.69 -24.65
C HIS A 460 21.56 19.76 -24.30
N ILE A 461 21.32 18.75 -23.44
CA ILE A 461 22.35 17.75 -23.15
C ILE A 461 22.58 16.86 -24.38
N PHE A 462 21.50 16.43 -25.04
CA PHE A 462 21.56 15.61 -26.24
C PHE A 462 22.36 16.28 -27.36
N ASP A 463 22.13 17.55 -27.62
CA ASP A 463 22.86 18.35 -28.65
C ASP A 463 24.37 18.48 -28.34
N GLY A 464 24.74 18.35 -27.05
CA GLY A 464 26.14 18.33 -26.61
C GLY A 464 26.86 17.00 -26.83
N PHE A 465 26.13 15.91 -27.06
CA PHE A 465 26.71 14.59 -27.33
C PHE A 465 26.91 14.36 -28.84
N GLN A 466 28.14 14.41 -29.30
CA GLN A 466 28.50 14.20 -30.72
C GLN A 466 28.61 12.71 -31.12
N TYR A 467 28.24 11.79 -30.28
CA TYR A 467 28.51 10.35 -30.46
C TYR A 467 27.32 9.51 -30.97
N MET A 468 26.20 10.16 -31.29
CA MET A 468 25.04 9.49 -31.86
C MET A 468 24.87 9.87 -33.35
N GLU A 469 25.85 9.51 -34.19
CA GLU A 469 26.00 9.93 -35.60
C GLU A 469 24.73 9.77 -36.48
N HIS A 470 23.88 8.78 -36.19
CA HIS A 470 22.64 8.55 -36.93
C HIS A 470 21.45 9.34 -36.42
N TYR A 471 21.57 10.01 -35.28
CA TYR A 471 20.49 10.69 -34.56
C TYR A 471 20.75 12.18 -34.32
N GLU A 472 21.77 12.75 -34.93
CA GLU A 472 22.21 14.15 -34.73
C GLU A 472 21.11 15.19 -34.98
N HIS A 473 20.13 14.87 -35.82
CA HIS A 473 19.02 15.77 -36.16
C HIS A 473 17.72 15.42 -35.46
N CYS A 474 17.78 14.55 -34.43
CA CYS A 474 16.60 14.15 -33.71
C CYS A 474 16.31 15.09 -32.53
N TYR A 475 15.02 15.23 -32.25
CA TYR A 475 14.54 15.91 -31.05
C TYR A 475 14.18 14.86 -30.01
N THR A 476 14.62 15.10 -28.78
CA THR A 476 14.28 14.27 -27.64
C THR A 476 12.91 14.64 -27.11
N LYS A 477 12.10 13.65 -26.78
CA LYS A 477 10.82 13.84 -26.10
C LYS A 477 10.66 12.82 -24.99
N TYR A 478 10.61 13.28 -23.76
CA TYR A 478 10.25 12.45 -22.64
C TYR A 478 8.72 12.25 -22.59
N GLU A 479 8.28 11.02 -22.72
CA GLU A 479 6.87 10.64 -22.61
C GLU A 479 6.61 10.03 -21.23
N MET A 480 6.07 10.84 -20.34
CA MET A 480 5.83 10.46 -18.94
C MET A 480 4.95 9.20 -18.80
N LYS A 481 3.88 9.10 -19.61
CA LYS A 481 2.98 7.93 -19.54
C LYS A 481 3.65 6.62 -19.93
N GLN A 482 4.71 6.67 -20.71
CA GLN A 482 5.50 5.51 -21.10
C GLN A 482 6.76 5.34 -20.27
N GLU A 483 7.11 6.37 -19.47
CA GLU A 483 8.37 6.48 -18.72
C GLU A 483 9.60 6.29 -19.63
N ARG A 484 9.54 6.86 -20.85
CA ARG A 484 10.56 6.67 -21.89
C ARG A 484 10.95 7.97 -22.54
N LEU A 485 12.21 8.01 -22.97
CA LEU A 485 12.71 9.05 -23.86
C LEU A 485 12.54 8.57 -25.32
N MET A 486 11.87 9.36 -26.14
CA MET A 486 11.68 9.09 -27.56
C MET A 486 12.53 10.06 -28.38
N LEU A 487 12.99 9.62 -29.54
CA LEU A 487 13.63 10.44 -30.54
C LEU A 487 12.66 10.74 -31.69
N ASN A 488 12.58 11.99 -32.10
CA ASN A 488 11.78 12.45 -33.23
C ASN A 488 12.72 12.99 -34.30
N ASN A 489 12.74 12.38 -35.47
CA ASN A 489 13.57 12.81 -36.61
C ASN A 489 12.86 13.80 -37.56
N GLY A 490 11.73 14.39 -37.10
CA GLY A 490 10.92 15.32 -37.91
C GLY A 490 9.91 14.58 -38.85
N LYS A 491 10.10 13.31 -39.14
CA LYS A 491 9.20 12.47 -39.98
C LYS A 491 8.45 11.44 -39.18
N SER A 492 9.09 10.87 -38.15
CA SER A 492 8.54 9.82 -37.32
C SER A 492 9.11 9.89 -35.90
N ILE A 493 8.35 9.38 -34.95
CA ILE A 493 8.81 9.16 -33.58
C ILE A 493 9.43 7.76 -33.55
N LEU A 494 10.70 7.71 -33.19
CA LEU A 494 11.43 6.46 -32.99
C LEU A 494 11.19 6.00 -31.56
N ASN A 495 10.62 4.82 -31.42
CA ASN A 495 10.47 4.21 -30.11
C ASN A 495 11.85 3.84 -29.56
N TYR A 496 12.00 3.93 -28.25
CA TYR A 496 13.26 3.70 -27.56
C TYR A 496 13.85 2.30 -27.83
N ASP A 497 13.01 1.30 -27.94
CA ASP A 497 13.35 -0.12 -28.17
C ASP A 497 13.90 -0.42 -29.58
N VAL A 498 13.74 0.51 -30.55
CA VAL A 498 14.25 0.35 -31.92
C VAL A 498 15.53 1.16 -32.20
N ILE A 499 16.03 1.91 -31.25
CA ILE A 499 17.25 2.74 -31.42
C ILE A 499 18.50 1.87 -31.55
N GLY A 500 18.49 0.66 -31.01
CA GLY A 500 19.59 -0.30 -31.12
C GLY A 500 20.88 0.16 -30.45
N SER A 501 21.84 -0.72 -30.29
CA SER A 501 23.14 -0.48 -29.63
C SER A 501 23.07 -0.07 -28.15
N GLN A 502 23.79 -0.79 -27.32
CA GLN A 502 23.90 -0.48 -25.89
C GLN A 502 24.52 0.91 -25.62
N SER A 503 25.41 1.36 -26.50
CA SER A 503 26.00 2.69 -26.40
C SER A 503 24.96 3.80 -26.60
N ASN A 504 24.05 3.63 -27.55
CA ASN A 504 22.97 4.60 -27.77
C ASN A 504 22.04 4.67 -26.56
N TYR A 505 21.67 3.53 -25.99
CA TYR A 505 20.87 3.51 -24.76
C TYR A 505 21.58 4.19 -23.60
N MET A 506 22.87 3.93 -23.41
CA MET A 506 23.67 4.61 -22.40
C MET A 506 23.65 6.13 -22.59
N PHE A 507 23.88 6.63 -23.80
CA PHE A 507 23.86 8.08 -24.07
C PHE A 507 22.49 8.67 -23.80
N LEU A 508 21.41 8.01 -24.18
CA LEU A 508 20.06 8.50 -23.92
C LEU A 508 19.74 8.51 -22.42
N HIS A 509 20.20 7.53 -21.66
CA HIS A 509 20.10 7.56 -20.20
C HIS A 509 20.90 8.73 -19.61
N LEU A 510 22.12 8.95 -20.07
CA LEU A 510 22.92 10.09 -19.63
C LEU A 510 22.24 11.42 -19.98
N CYS A 511 21.70 11.57 -21.20
CA CYS A 511 20.93 12.75 -21.59
C CYS A 511 19.73 12.97 -20.66
N PHE A 512 18.99 11.92 -20.37
CA PHE A 512 17.84 11.98 -19.48
C PHE A 512 18.23 12.40 -18.06
N PHE A 513 19.20 11.72 -17.45
CA PHE A 513 19.59 12.02 -16.07
C PHE A 513 20.25 13.40 -15.94
N PHE A 514 21.16 13.77 -16.84
CA PHE A 514 21.76 15.10 -16.82
C PHE A 514 20.75 16.20 -17.15
N GLY A 515 19.84 15.96 -18.10
CA GLY A 515 18.78 16.90 -18.42
C GLY A 515 17.83 17.10 -17.23
N MET A 516 17.46 16.02 -16.52
CA MET A 516 16.68 16.11 -15.29
C MET A 516 17.42 16.89 -14.20
N HIS A 517 18.68 16.57 -13.93
CA HIS A 517 19.45 17.28 -12.91
C HIS A 517 19.65 18.75 -13.26
N ARG A 518 19.82 19.10 -14.55
CA ARG A 518 19.82 20.47 -15.01
C ARG A 518 18.48 21.16 -14.74
N TYR A 519 17.37 20.50 -15.08
CA TYR A 519 16.03 21.01 -14.81
C TYR A 519 15.82 21.26 -13.30
N PHE A 520 16.25 20.35 -12.42
CA PHE A 520 16.16 20.53 -10.98
C PHE A 520 17.05 21.68 -10.47
N PHE A 521 18.19 21.87 -11.07
CA PHE A 521 19.09 22.97 -10.73
C PHE A 521 18.52 24.33 -11.14
N GLU A 522 17.90 24.43 -12.31
CA GLU A 522 17.27 25.64 -12.82
C GLU A 522 15.95 25.98 -12.11
N ASN A 523 15.26 24.97 -11.55
CA ASN A 523 14.02 25.13 -10.83
C ASN A 523 14.20 24.92 -9.32
N LEU A 524 14.70 25.95 -8.64
CA LEU A 524 15.03 25.93 -7.20
C LEU A 524 13.84 25.64 -6.28
N SER A 525 12.60 25.69 -6.76
CA SER A 525 11.40 25.29 -6.04
C SER A 525 11.27 23.77 -5.87
N ILE A 526 11.96 22.97 -6.71
CA ILE A 526 12.04 21.51 -6.57
C ILE A 526 13.15 21.18 -5.56
N ARG A 527 12.82 21.26 -4.25
CA ARG A 527 13.82 21.17 -3.19
C ARG A 527 14.06 19.76 -2.68
N HIS A 528 13.30 18.78 -3.15
CA HIS A 528 13.23 17.43 -2.54
C HIS A 528 14.17 16.39 -3.16
N ILE A 529 14.93 16.76 -4.19
CA ILE A 529 15.87 15.87 -4.86
C ILE A 529 17.30 16.19 -4.46
N GLY A 530 18.08 15.15 -4.15
CA GLY A 530 19.50 15.29 -3.86
C GLY A 530 20.28 15.83 -5.06
N GLN A 531 21.20 16.75 -4.81
CA GLN A 531 22.08 17.33 -5.85
C GLN A 531 23.34 16.46 -6.04
N PHE A 532 23.17 15.19 -6.23
CA PHE A 532 24.22 14.27 -6.65
C PHE A 532 23.66 13.28 -7.67
N LEU A 533 24.51 12.76 -8.52
CA LEU A 533 24.18 11.69 -9.45
C LEU A 533 25.29 10.65 -9.39
N PHE A 534 24.91 9.42 -9.06
CA PHE A 534 25.78 8.27 -9.12
C PHE A 534 25.59 7.56 -10.46
N ILE A 535 26.68 7.30 -11.17
CA ILE A 535 26.68 6.61 -12.45
C ILE A 535 27.58 5.38 -12.31
N ASP A 536 26.99 4.20 -12.45
CA ASP A 536 27.72 2.94 -12.37
C ASP A 536 28.08 2.42 -13.75
N GLN A 537 29.35 2.16 -13.94
CA GLN A 537 29.93 1.53 -15.13
C GLN A 537 29.53 2.15 -16.49
N PRO A 538 29.73 3.47 -16.69
CA PRO A 538 29.38 4.11 -17.96
C PRO A 538 30.21 3.62 -19.16
N SER A 539 31.22 2.80 -18.93
CA SER A 539 32.10 2.23 -19.97
C SER A 539 31.68 0.86 -20.48
N ILE A 540 30.62 0.24 -19.91
CA ILE A 540 30.17 -1.11 -20.30
C ILE A 540 30.05 -1.30 -21.82
N PRO A 541 29.41 -0.38 -22.59
CA PRO A 541 29.24 -0.57 -24.01
C PRO A 541 30.55 -0.53 -24.83
N TYR A 542 31.63 -0.03 -24.21
CA TYR A 542 32.94 0.16 -24.86
C TYR A 542 34.03 -0.74 -24.28
N TYR A 543 33.68 -1.66 -23.38
CA TYR A 543 34.65 -2.56 -22.81
C TYR A 543 35.08 -3.60 -23.85
N ALA A 544 36.15 -3.30 -24.57
CA ALA A 544 36.89 -4.31 -25.32
C ALA A 544 37.59 -5.21 -24.30
N GLY A 545 37.25 -6.51 -24.29
CA GLY A 545 37.88 -7.49 -23.42
C GLY A 545 39.40 -7.34 -23.46
N SER A 546 40.06 -7.74 -22.40
CA SER A 546 41.49 -7.55 -22.09
C SER A 546 42.51 -8.10 -23.12
N GLU A 547 42.09 -8.55 -24.30
CA GLU A 547 42.95 -9.12 -25.33
C GLU A 547 43.58 -8.10 -26.31
N ASN A 548 43.22 -6.82 -26.26
CA ASN A 548 43.70 -5.82 -27.19
C ASN A 548 44.41 -4.59 -26.57
N VAL A 549 45.01 -4.72 -25.41
CA VAL A 549 46.01 -3.78 -24.91
C VAL A 549 47.38 -4.38 -25.08
N LYS A 550 47.91 -4.25 -26.30
CA LYS A 550 49.35 -4.30 -26.56
C LYS A 550 49.89 -2.90 -26.66
#